data_6dd3dbbe5f981a826937b256c4ec9069
#
_entry.id   6dd3dbbe5f981a826937b256c4ec9069
#
_cell.length_a   1.000
_cell.length_b   1.000
_cell.length_c   1.000
_cell.angle_alpha   90.00
_cell.angle_beta   90.00
_cell.angle_gamma   90.00
#
_symmetry.space_group_name_H-M   'P 1'
#
loop_
_entity.id
_entity.type
_entity.pdbx_description
1 polymer ?
#
loop_
_entity_poly.entity_id
_entity_poly.type
_entity_poly.pdbx_seq_one_letter_code
_entity_poly.pdbx_strand_id
1 'polypeptide(L)'
;MSVFNEIDFNKEYKILFIGNSYTYFNELWNLVKNVCEKYNIKISVEEVTSGGYTLEKMNDVNDLFGNKVNSKLNENKYDVVVLQEQSFRPCIDKELFFEAVRNLHKKINRNGARTLLYETWGRKEGSVDLEKRNMTSNEMFSRLIKAYESIKDELGIYIASVGKAFRIINYEYKEIELYNEDKSHPSLLGSILASLVISSVIFNIDINNYFNESLSKEINDIFIEVVKRVI
;
A
#
# COMPACT_ATOMS: atom_id res chain seq x y z
N MET A 1 -9.91 -1.52 -10.80
CA MET A 1 -10.72 -2.70 -10.35
C MET A 1 -10.66 -2.75 -8.85
N SER A 2 -11.82 -2.75 -8.15
CA SER A 2 -11.93 -2.72 -6.68
C SER A 2 -12.10 -4.11 -6.08
N VAL A 3 -11.70 -4.26 -4.79
CA VAL A 3 -11.84 -5.51 -4.04
C VAL A 3 -13.33 -5.82 -3.78
N PHE A 4 -14.11 -4.80 -3.39
CA PHE A 4 -15.55 -4.90 -3.23
C PHE A 4 -16.24 -3.96 -4.21
N ASN A 5 -17.04 -4.51 -5.13
CA ASN A 5 -17.84 -3.71 -6.08
C ASN A 5 -19.09 -3.13 -5.39
N GLU A 6 -19.61 -3.84 -4.37
CA GLU A 6 -20.75 -3.43 -3.56
C GLU A 6 -20.36 -3.46 -2.09
N ILE A 7 -20.79 -2.46 -1.33
CA ILE A 7 -20.50 -2.29 0.10
C ILE A 7 -21.72 -2.66 0.90
N ASP A 8 -21.57 -3.59 1.83
CA ASP A 8 -22.57 -3.83 2.86
C ASP A 8 -22.29 -2.90 4.06
N PHE A 9 -23.05 -1.83 4.18
CA PHE A 9 -22.93 -0.83 5.26
C PHE A 9 -23.30 -1.35 6.65
N ASN A 10 -23.93 -2.54 6.74
CA ASN A 10 -24.24 -3.18 8.03
C ASN A 10 -23.07 -4.04 8.53
N LYS A 11 -22.14 -4.38 7.65
CA LYS A 11 -20.96 -5.18 7.95
C LYS A 11 -19.82 -4.33 8.46
N GLU A 12 -19.04 -4.84 9.44
CA GLU A 12 -17.72 -4.37 9.75
C GLU A 12 -16.69 -5.21 8.99
N TYR A 13 -15.89 -4.57 8.12
CA TYR A 13 -14.85 -5.25 7.36
C TYR A 13 -13.55 -5.32 8.16
N LYS A 14 -12.93 -6.49 8.19
CA LYS A 14 -11.65 -6.70 8.89
C LYS A 14 -10.48 -6.69 7.91
N ILE A 15 -9.54 -5.79 8.13
CA ILE A 15 -8.38 -5.58 7.25
C ILE A 15 -7.10 -5.82 8.04
N LEU A 16 -6.21 -6.67 7.50
CA LEU A 16 -4.87 -6.88 8.03
C LEU A 16 -3.84 -6.21 7.12
N PHE A 17 -3.00 -5.36 7.69
CA PHE A 17 -1.84 -4.80 7.01
C PHE A 17 -0.58 -5.58 7.36
N ILE A 18 0.16 -6.05 6.36
CA ILE A 18 1.45 -6.73 6.49
C ILE A 18 2.48 -5.93 5.71
N GLY A 19 3.52 -5.44 6.40
CA GLY A 19 4.52 -4.60 5.74
C GLY A 19 5.63 -4.10 6.66
N ASN A 20 6.15 -2.94 6.34
CA ASN A 20 7.25 -2.34 7.07
C ASN A 20 7.01 -0.85 7.36
N SER A 21 8.08 -0.05 7.44
CA SER A 21 7.99 1.38 7.74
C SER A 21 7.09 2.16 6.77
N TYR A 22 6.97 1.77 5.51
CA TYR A 22 6.06 2.43 4.57
C TYR A 22 4.58 2.20 4.90
N THR A 23 4.29 1.23 5.75
CA THR A 23 2.95 0.97 6.28
C THR A 23 2.75 1.60 7.66
N TYR A 24 3.75 1.55 8.57
CA TYR A 24 3.54 2.09 9.92
C TYR A 24 3.78 3.60 10.05
N PHE A 25 4.50 4.26 9.14
CA PHE A 25 4.63 5.71 9.16
C PHE A 25 3.25 6.39 9.08
N ASN A 26 3.07 7.37 9.96
CA ASN A 26 1.81 8.11 10.12
C ASN A 26 0.58 7.21 10.38
N GLU A 27 0.81 5.98 10.90
CA GLU A 27 -0.27 5.01 11.17
C GLU A 27 -1.22 4.85 9.97
N LEU A 28 -0.67 4.51 8.79
CA LEU A 28 -1.41 4.45 7.53
C LEU A 28 -2.75 3.71 7.65
N TRP A 29 -2.82 2.64 8.44
CA TRP A 29 -4.06 1.89 8.69
C TRP A 29 -5.15 2.75 9.34
N ASN A 30 -4.78 3.67 10.25
CA ASN A 30 -5.72 4.62 10.85
C ASN A 30 -6.16 5.69 9.83
N LEU A 31 -5.27 6.14 8.94
CA LEU A 31 -5.66 7.03 7.84
C LEU A 31 -6.65 6.33 6.89
N VAL A 32 -6.44 5.05 6.57
CA VAL A 32 -7.42 4.25 5.79
C VAL A 32 -8.75 4.15 6.53
N LYS A 33 -8.72 3.90 7.84
CA LYS A 33 -9.94 3.88 8.67
C LYS A 33 -10.68 5.22 8.63
N ASN A 34 -9.96 6.33 8.80
CA ASN A 34 -10.56 7.68 8.75
C ASN A 34 -11.19 7.99 7.37
N VAL A 35 -10.57 7.52 6.27
CA VAL A 35 -11.19 7.63 4.94
C VAL A 35 -12.50 6.84 4.90
N CYS A 36 -12.50 5.58 5.32
CA CYS A 36 -13.69 4.72 5.31
C CYS A 36 -14.83 5.29 6.17
N GLU A 37 -14.52 5.83 7.34
CA GLU A 37 -15.51 6.46 8.25
C GLU A 37 -16.24 7.63 7.60
N LYS A 38 -15.57 8.44 6.77
CA LYS A 38 -16.20 9.53 6.01
C LYS A 38 -17.26 9.04 5.02
N TYR A 39 -17.18 7.78 4.61
CA TYR A 39 -18.15 7.12 3.72
C TYR A 39 -19.09 6.17 4.47
N ASN A 40 -19.15 6.26 5.80
CA ASN A 40 -19.94 5.37 6.67
C ASN A 40 -19.62 3.88 6.52
N ILE A 41 -18.39 3.55 6.09
CA ILE A 41 -17.92 2.17 5.98
C ILE A 41 -17.22 1.79 7.29
N LYS A 42 -17.75 0.79 7.98
CA LYS A 42 -17.18 0.30 9.23
C LYS A 42 -16.03 -0.65 8.93
N ILE A 43 -14.83 -0.34 9.43
CA ILE A 43 -13.69 -1.23 9.34
C ILE A 43 -13.00 -1.39 10.70
N SER A 44 -12.51 -2.60 10.95
CA SER A 44 -11.50 -2.87 11.97
C SER A 44 -10.17 -3.18 11.29
N VAL A 45 -9.10 -2.65 11.83
CA VAL A 45 -7.77 -2.79 11.25
C VAL A 45 -6.81 -3.43 12.23
N GLU A 46 -6.00 -4.35 11.73
CA GLU A 46 -4.88 -4.93 12.44
C GLU A 46 -3.62 -4.81 11.58
N GLU A 47 -2.44 -4.88 12.21
CA GLU A 47 -1.19 -4.80 11.50
C GLU A 47 -0.16 -5.80 12.01
N VAL A 48 0.75 -6.21 11.12
CA VAL A 48 2.03 -6.82 11.46
C VAL A 48 3.09 -6.11 10.64
N THR A 49 3.83 -5.22 11.29
CA THR A 49 4.83 -4.39 10.63
C THR A 49 6.16 -4.39 11.38
N SER A 50 7.27 -4.28 10.66
CA SER A 50 8.61 -4.12 11.24
C SER A 50 9.53 -3.37 10.28
N GLY A 51 10.37 -2.48 10.80
CA GLY A 51 11.23 -1.62 9.99
C GLY A 51 12.14 -2.41 9.03
N GLY A 52 12.07 -2.10 7.73
CA GLY A 52 12.90 -2.74 6.70
C GLY A 52 12.58 -4.21 6.39
N TYR A 53 11.53 -4.78 6.99
CA TYR A 53 11.15 -6.16 6.74
C TYR A 53 10.67 -6.40 5.32
N THR A 54 10.97 -7.60 4.82
CA THR A 54 10.51 -8.11 3.53
C THR A 54 9.32 -9.06 3.72
N LEU A 55 8.50 -9.22 2.69
CA LEU A 55 7.40 -10.20 2.70
C LEU A 55 7.92 -11.64 2.83
N GLU A 56 9.14 -11.92 2.37
CA GLU A 56 9.82 -13.21 2.60
C GLU A 56 9.93 -13.52 4.10
N LYS A 57 10.44 -12.59 4.90
CA LYS A 57 10.51 -12.72 6.37
C LYS A 57 9.13 -12.79 7.01
N MET A 58 8.17 -11.97 6.53
CA MET A 58 6.78 -12.02 6.99
C MET A 58 6.09 -13.36 6.69
N ASN A 59 6.60 -14.13 5.73
CA ASN A 59 6.08 -15.46 5.40
C ASN A 59 6.75 -16.59 6.19
N ASP A 60 7.95 -16.37 6.75
CA ASP A 60 8.72 -17.40 7.49
C ASP A 60 8.14 -17.58 8.90
N VAL A 61 7.60 -18.76 9.19
CA VAL A 61 7.02 -19.11 10.50
C VAL A 61 8.04 -19.17 11.64
N ASN A 62 9.33 -19.28 11.33
CA ASN A 62 10.42 -19.26 12.30
C ASN A 62 10.89 -17.83 12.62
N ASP A 63 10.52 -16.85 11.83
CA ASP A 63 10.74 -15.44 12.12
C ASP A 63 9.68 -14.91 13.10
N LEU A 64 10.06 -13.99 13.99
CA LEU A 64 9.16 -13.42 15.00
C LEU A 64 7.89 -12.80 14.39
N PHE A 65 8.06 -11.98 13.33
CA PHE A 65 6.93 -11.31 12.69
C PHE A 65 6.21 -12.24 11.71
N GLY A 66 6.92 -13.12 11.04
CA GLY A 66 6.33 -14.17 10.22
C GLY A 66 5.47 -15.14 11.02
N ASN A 67 5.88 -15.47 12.24
CA ASN A 67 5.05 -16.23 13.18
C ASN A 67 3.76 -15.47 13.55
N LYS A 68 3.86 -14.16 13.86
CA LYS A 68 2.70 -13.30 14.14
C LYS A 68 1.73 -13.25 12.93
N VAL A 69 2.24 -13.12 11.71
CA VAL A 69 1.41 -13.19 10.48
C VAL A 69 0.68 -14.52 10.40
N ASN A 70 1.39 -15.62 10.61
CA ASN A 70 0.82 -16.95 10.55
C ASN A 70 -0.27 -17.16 11.62
N SER A 71 -0.02 -16.75 12.89
CA SER A 71 -0.99 -16.82 13.98
C SER A 71 -2.24 -16.00 13.66
N LYS A 72 -2.08 -14.74 13.22
CA LYS A 72 -3.23 -13.90 12.85
C LYS A 72 -4.08 -14.50 11.74
N LEU A 73 -3.47 -15.03 10.68
CA LEU A 73 -4.19 -15.66 9.57
C LEU A 73 -4.86 -16.99 9.95
N ASN A 74 -4.38 -17.68 10.96
CA ASN A 74 -4.99 -18.94 11.44
C ASN A 74 -6.11 -18.69 12.47
N GLU A 75 -5.94 -17.71 13.34
CA GLU A 75 -6.82 -17.46 14.49
C GLU A 75 -7.98 -16.51 14.18
N ASN A 76 -7.79 -15.61 13.21
CA ASN A 76 -8.77 -14.60 12.86
C ASN A 76 -9.23 -14.75 11.39
N LYS A 77 -10.41 -14.19 11.10
CA LYS A 77 -10.91 -14.05 9.73
C LYS A 77 -10.79 -12.59 9.29
N TYR A 78 -10.26 -12.40 8.10
CA TYR A 78 -10.12 -11.08 7.47
C TYR A 78 -10.93 -11.05 6.17
N ASP A 79 -11.30 -9.85 5.74
CA ASP A 79 -11.92 -9.61 4.44
C ASP A 79 -10.84 -9.26 3.39
N VAL A 80 -9.84 -8.49 3.83
CA VAL A 80 -8.72 -8.07 2.98
C VAL A 80 -7.42 -8.17 3.76
N VAL A 81 -6.37 -8.64 3.11
CA VAL A 81 -4.99 -8.55 3.60
C VAL A 81 -4.18 -7.71 2.63
N VAL A 82 -3.65 -6.60 3.13
CA VAL A 82 -2.81 -5.67 2.38
C VAL A 82 -1.35 -6.07 2.56
N LEU A 83 -0.65 -6.35 1.46
CA LEU A 83 0.76 -6.74 1.43
C LEU A 83 1.63 -5.61 0.89
N GLN A 84 2.60 -5.13 1.70
CA GLN A 84 3.58 -4.13 1.30
C GLN A 84 4.99 -4.70 1.43
N GLU A 85 5.72 -4.73 0.32
CA GLU A 85 7.08 -5.24 0.25
C GLU A 85 8.13 -4.16 0.55
N GLN A 86 9.32 -4.55 0.99
CA GLN A 86 10.47 -3.66 1.15
C GLN A 86 10.79 -2.96 -0.18
N SER A 87 11.00 -1.65 -0.14
CA SER A 87 10.99 -0.76 -1.31
C SER A 87 11.92 -1.15 -2.47
N PHE A 88 13.08 -1.73 -2.19
CA PHE A 88 14.02 -2.16 -3.24
C PHE A 88 13.84 -3.62 -3.67
N ARG A 89 13.22 -4.48 -2.85
CA ARG A 89 13.11 -5.92 -3.15
C ARG A 89 12.54 -6.20 -4.54
N PRO A 90 11.42 -5.56 -4.97
CA PRO A 90 10.87 -5.79 -6.31
C PRO A 90 11.81 -5.33 -7.45
N CYS A 91 12.75 -4.43 -7.16
CA CYS A 91 13.69 -3.88 -8.13
C CYS A 91 14.95 -4.73 -8.31
N ILE A 92 15.43 -5.36 -7.21
CA ILE A 92 16.75 -6.02 -7.18
C ILE A 92 16.66 -7.54 -7.03
N ASP A 93 15.61 -8.06 -6.36
CA ASP A 93 15.38 -9.48 -6.09
C ASP A 93 13.92 -9.85 -6.35
N LYS A 94 13.42 -9.55 -7.55
CA LYS A 94 12.00 -9.70 -7.90
C LYS A 94 11.47 -11.12 -7.71
N GLU A 95 12.30 -12.15 -7.91
CA GLU A 95 11.86 -13.54 -7.74
C GLU A 95 11.57 -13.89 -6.28
N LEU A 96 12.36 -13.37 -5.33
CA LEU A 96 12.08 -13.51 -3.90
C LEU A 96 10.81 -12.77 -3.50
N PHE A 97 10.56 -11.58 -4.09
CA PHE A 97 9.31 -10.87 -3.93
C PHE A 97 8.13 -11.69 -4.46
N PHE A 98 8.23 -12.22 -5.67
CA PHE A 98 7.18 -13.03 -6.28
C PHE A 98 6.88 -14.28 -5.47
N GLU A 99 7.91 -15.00 -5.03
CA GLU A 99 7.75 -16.19 -4.19
C GLU A 99 7.05 -15.87 -2.87
N ALA A 100 7.46 -14.79 -2.20
CA ALA A 100 6.85 -14.35 -0.96
C ALA A 100 5.36 -13.99 -1.15
N VAL A 101 5.02 -13.26 -2.21
CA VAL A 101 3.62 -12.92 -2.53
C VAL A 101 2.81 -14.17 -2.84
N ARG A 102 3.32 -15.12 -3.65
CA ARG A 102 2.63 -16.40 -3.95
C ARG A 102 2.32 -17.18 -2.67
N ASN A 103 3.28 -17.26 -1.77
CA ASN A 103 3.13 -18.02 -0.52
C ASN A 103 2.15 -17.36 0.45
N LEU A 104 2.24 -16.04 0.63
CA LEU A 104 1.29 -15.29 1.44
C LEU A 104 -0.11 -15.31 0.84
N HIS A 105 -0.25 -15.13 -0.48
CA HIS A 105 -1.53 -15.22 -1.17
C HIS A 105 -2.22 -16.57 -0.95
N LYS A 106 -1.48 -17.68 -1.00
CA LYS A 106 -2.04 -19.02 -0.66
C LYS A 106 -2.57 -19.07 0.77
N LYS A 107 -1.84 -18.52 1.75
CA LYS A 107 -2.29 -18.46 3.15
C LYS A 107 -3.53 -17.58 3.30
N ILE A 108 -3.54 -16.41 2.66
CA ILE A 108 -4.65 -15.47 2.66
C ILE A 108 -5.91 -16.08 2.07
N ASN A 109 -5.79 -16.78 0.93
CA ASN A 109 -6.92 -17.47 0.31
C ASN A 109 -7.49 -18.58 1.20
N ARG A 110 -6.65 -19.34 1.92
CA ARG A 110 -7.12 -20.33 2.91
C ARG A 110 -7.85 -19.69 4.10
N ASN A 111 -7.46 -18.48 4.45
CA ASN A 111 -8.15 -17.67 5.46
C ASN A 111 -9.55 -17.24 4.97
N GLY A 112 -9.77 -17.16 3.65
CA GLY A 112 -10.99 -16.66 3.01
C GLY A 112 -10.91 -15.16 2.67
N ALA A 113 -9.77 -14.52 2.93
CA ALA A 113 -9.54 -13.11 2.64
C ALA A 113 -9.12 -12.87 1.19
N ARG A 114 -9.26 -11.64 0.72
CA ARG A 114 -8.73 -11.15 -0.56
C ARG A 114 -7.37 -10.51 -0.36
N THR A 115 -6.46 -10.73 -1.30
CA THR A 115 -5.12 -10.14 -1.29
C THR A 115 -5.13 -8.81 -2.03
N LEU A 116 -4.62 -7.76 -1.42
CA LEU A 116 -4.34 -6.47 -2.03
C LEU A 116 -2.84 -6.17 -1.96
N LEU A 117 -2.20 -5.96 -3.11
CA LEU A 117 -0.84 -5.46 -3.14
C LEU A 117 -0.84 -3.94 -2.95
N TYR A 118 -0.04 -3.46 -2.02
CA TYR A 118 0.28 -2.05 -1.86
C TYR A 118 1.54 -1.74 -2.66
N GLU A 119 1.39 -1.28 -3.93
CA GLU A 119 2.49 -0.83 -4.77
C GLU A 119 3.10 0.43 -4.18
N THR A 120 4.37 0.32 -3.77
CA THR A 120 5.12 1.43 -3.21
C THR A 120 5.75 2.29 -4.30
N TRP A 121 6.30 3.43 -3.92
CA TRP A 121 6.92 4.43 -4.80
C TRP A 121 8.44 4.26 -4.91
N GLY A 122 9.01 4.83 -5.97
CA GLY A 122 10.45 5.04 -6.08
C GLY A 122 10.93 6.08 -5.09
N ARG A 123 12.13 5.91 -4.53
CA ARG A 123 12.75 6.92 -3.68
C ARG A 123 12.97 8.23 -4.45
N LYS A 124 12.92 9.36 -3.74
CA LYS A 124 13.14 10.67 -4.33
C LYS A 124 14.59 10.79 -4.83
N GLU A 125 14.78 11.50 -5.94
CA GLU A 125 16.11 11.76 -6.51
C GLU A 125 17.06 12.38 -5.49
N GLY A 126 18.35 11.98 -5.54
CA GLY A 126 19.35 12.34 -4.53
C GLY A 126 19.20 11.60 -3.20
N SER A 127 18.47 10.49 -3.17
CA SER A 127 18.49 9.55 -2.04
C SER A 127 19.81 8.78 -2.03
N VAL A 128 20.48 8.74 -0.87
CA VAL A 128 21.74 8.00 -0.66
C VAL A 128 21.64 6.53 -1.09
N ASP A 129 20.49 5.92 -0.92
CA ASP A 129 20.29 4.53 -1.31
C ASP A 129 20.15 4.31 -2.81
N LEU A 130 19.66 5.30 -3.56
CA LEU A 130 19.69 5.28 -5.03
C LEU A 130 21.14 5.44 -5.53
N GLU A 131 21.88 6.39 -4.96
CA GLU A 131 23.29 6.64 -5.31
C GLU A 131 24.15 5.39 -5.08
N LYS A 132 24.03 4.74 -3.91
CA LYS A 132 24.72 3.48 -3.59
C LYS A 132 24.44 2.35 -4.58
N ARG A 133 23.28 2.40 -5.27
CA ARG A 133 22.86 1.37 -6.24
C ARG A 133 23.03 1.83 -7.68
N ASN A 134 23.61 3.01 -7.89
CA ASN A 134 23.73 3.63 -9.22
C ASN A 134 22.39 3.54 -9.99
N MET A 135 21.30 3.93 -9.33
CA MET A 135 19.94 3.87 -9.84
C MET A 135 19.27 5.23 -9.73
N THR A 136 18.56 5.65 -10.76
CA THR A 136 17.72 6.85 -10.72
C THR A 136 16.34 6.54 -10.11
N SER A 137 15.66 7.58 -9.62
CA SER A 137 14.26 7.47 -9.16
C SER A 137 13.33 6.89 -10.24
N ASN A 138 13.51 7.32 -11.50
CA ASN A 138 12.72 6.83 -12.63
C ASN A 138 12.97 5.36 -12.95
N GLU A 139 14.21 4.88 -12.85
CA GLU A 139 14.52 3.47 -13.03
C GLU A 139 13.91 2.63 -11.93
N MET A 140 14.05 3.06 -10.66
CA MET A 140 13.41 2.38 -9.53
C MET A 140 11.90 2.27 -9.74
N PHE A 141 11.25 3.38 -10.05
CA PHE A 141 9.81 3.42 -10.34
C PHE A 141 9.41 2.44 -11.45
N SER A 142 10.13 2.46 -12.58
CA SER A 142 9.82 1.59 -13.73
C SER A 142 9.95 0.10 -13.38
N ARG A 143 10.97 -0.25 -12.59
CA ARG A 143 11.17 -1.63 -12.11
C ARG A 143 10.08 -2.04 -11.11
N LEU A 144 9.69 -1.16 -10.19
CA LEU A 144 8.61 -1.39 -9.23
C LEU A 144 7.30 -1.71 -9.96
N ILE A 145 6.82 -0.81 -10.82
CA ILE A 145 5.57 -1.00 -11.56
C ILE A 145 5.59 -2.34 -12.30
N LYS A 146 6.66 -2.60 -13.06
CA LYS A 146 6.75 -3.83 -13.85
C LYS A 146 6.68 -5.09 -12.95
N ALA A 147 7.34 -5.08 -11.79
CA ALA A 147 7.30 -6.21 -10.88
C ALA A 147 5.92 -6.41 -10.26
N TYR A 148 5.31 -5.32 -9.75
CA TYR A 148 3.98 -5.40 -9.15
C TYR A 148 2.90 -5.80 -10.16
N GLU A 149 2.89 -5.23 -11.36
CA GLU A 149 1.95 -5.62 -12.43
C GLU A 149 2.13 -7.08 -12.83
N SER A 150 3.37 -7.56 -12.96
CA SER A 150 3.63 -8.96 -13.33
C SER A 150 3.05 -9.95 -12.33
N ILE A 151 3.28 -9.77 -11.03
CA ILE A 151 2.77 -10.70 -10.02
C ILE A 151 1.26 -10.54 -9.80
N LYS A 152 0.73 -9.32 -9.93
CA LYS A 152 -0.72 -9.05 -9.92
C LYS A 152 -1.42 -9.83 -11.03
N ASP A 153 -0.89 -9.77 -12.26
CA ASP A 153 -1.49 -10.44 -13.42
C ASP A 153 -1.35 -11.97 -13.32
N GLU A 154 -0.21 -12.46 -12.81
CA GLU A 154 0.01 -13.90 -12.58
C GLU A 154 -1.02 -14.50 -11.62
N LEU A 155 -1.32 -13.79 -10.53
CA LEU A 155 -2.18 -14.30 -9.45
C LEU A 155 -3.64 -13.84 -9.56
N GLY A 156 -3.96 -12.90 -10.46
CA GLY A 156 -5.29 -12.32 -10.59
C GLY A 156 -5.73 -11.55 -9.33
N ILE A 157 -4.78 -10.89 -8.64
CA ILE A 157 -5.03 -10.16 -7.38
C ILE A 157 -5.15 -8.66 -7.59
N TYR A 158 -5.56 -7.95 -6.55
CA TYR A 158 -5.75 -6.49 -6.59
C TYR A 158 -4.45 -5.74 -6.29
N ILE A 159 -4.36 -4.51 -6.80
CA ILE A 159 -3.23 -3.61 -6.56
C ILE A 159 -3.72 -2.20 -6.25
N ALA A 160 -3.18 -1.61 -5.20
CA ALA A 160 -3.30 -0.19 -4.90
C ALA A 160 -2.06 0.52 -5.45
N SER A 161 -2.21 1.22 -6.58
CA SER A 161 -1.11 1.83 -7.33
C SER A 161 -0.64 3.15 -6.72
N VAL A 162 -0.25 3.12 -5.44
CA VAL A 162 0.21 4.31 -4.70
C VAL A 162 1.49 4.88 -5.32
N GLY A 163 2.39 4.01 -5.78
CA GLY A 163 3.62 4.44 -6.46
C GLY A 163 3.34 5.26 -7.71
N LYS A 164 2.30 4.90 -8.49
CA LYS A 164 1.86 5.69 -9.65
C LYS A 164 1.32 7.06 -9.22
N ALA A 165 0.55 7.13 -8.13
CA ALA A 165 0.04 8.39 -7.58
C ALA A 165 1.19 9.31 -7.12
N PHE A 166 2.18 8.76 -6.39
CA PHE A 166 3.39 9.50 -6.01
C PHE A 166 4.13 10.06 -7.22
N ARG A 167 4.28 9.26 -8.29
CA ARG A 167 4.95 9.74 -9.51
C ARG A 167 4.21 10.89 -10.16
N ILE A 168 2.89 10.83 -10.25
CA ILE A 168 2.10 11.92 -10.83
C ILE A 168 2.33 13.21 -10.04
N ILE A 169 2.20 13.17 -8.71
CA ILE A 169 2.44 14.33 -7.85
C ILE A 169 3.87 14.85 -8.02
N ASN A 170 4.88 13.99 -7.94
CA ASN A 170 6.28 14.41 -8.06
C ASN A 170 6.61 15.05 -9.42
N TYR A 171 5.87 14.72 -10.46
CA TYR A 171 6.14 15.24 -11.80
C TYR A 171 5.31 16.49 -12.12
N GLU A 172 4.02 16.47 -11.76
CA GLU A 172 3.06 17.50 -12.15
C GLU A 172 2.84 18.58 -11.07
N TYR A 173 3.04 18.23 -9.78
CA TYR A 173 2.76 19.09 -8.60
C TYR A 173 3.96 19.12 -7.64
N LYS A 174 5.08 19.63 -8.12
CA LYS A 174 6.39 19.56 -7.46
C LYS A 174 6.45 20.26 -6.11
N GLU A 175 5.54 21.18 -5.83
CA GLU A 175 5.39 21.89 -4.56
C GLU A 175 4.78 21.03 -3.45
N ILE A 176 4.15 19.89 -3.80
CA ILE A 176 3.58 18.95 -2.84
C ILE A 176 4.65 17.92 -2.44
N GLU A 177 5.19 18.05 -1.23
CA GLU A 177 6.22 17.15 -0.74
C GLU A 177 5.61 15.89 -0.11
N LEU A 178 5.77 14.77 -0.79
CA LEU A 178 5.25 13.46 -0.34
C LEU A 178 6.25 12.65 0.49
N TYR A 179 7.50 13.10 0.59
CA TYR A 179 8.57 12.38 1.29
C TYR A 179 9.00 13.13 2.54
N ASN A 180 9.52 12.39 3.50
CA ASN A 180 10.31 12.94 4.58
C ASN A 180 11.71 13.35 4.09
N GLU A 181 12.50 13.99 4.96
CA GLU A 181 13.86 14.47 4.67
C GLU A 181 14.80 13.35 4.19
N ASP A 182 14.54 12.10 4.57
CA ASP A 182 15.32 10.93 4.15
C ASP A 182 15.07 10.51 2.69
N LYS A 183 14.18 11.20 1.99
CA LYS A 183 13.85 10.96 0.57
C LYS A 183 13.31 9.56 0.28
N SER A 184 12.75 8.91 1.29
CA SER A 184 12.30 7.53 1.26
C SER A 184 10.93 7.34 1.92
N HIS A 185 10.85 7.63 3.22
CA HIS A 185 9.60 7.47 3.96
C HIS A 185 8.56 8.52 3.58
N PRO A 186 7.26 8.18 3.68
CA PRO A 186 6.22 9.12 3.32
C PRO A 186 6.10 10.25 4.35
N SER A 187 5.93 11.47 3.88
CA SER A 187 5.41 12.55 4.70
C SER A 187 3.96 12.25 5.11
N LEU A 188 3.37 13.10 5.95
CA LEU A 188 1.94 12.97 6.25
C LEU A 188 1.07 13.08 4.97
N LEU A 189 1.41 14.00 4.05
CA LEU A 189 0.73 14.13 2.76
C LEU A 189 0.86 12.86 1.92
N GLY A 190 2.05 12.24 1.89
CA GLY A 190 2.25 10.97 1.19
C GLY A 190 1.41 9.84 1.77
N SER A 191 1.30 9.76 3.10
CA SER A 191 0.46 8.74 3.74
C SER A 191 -1.04 9.00 3.54
N ILE A 192 -1.49 10.26 3.53
CA ILE A 192 -2.88 10.60 3.19
C ILE A 192 -3.19 10.19 1.75
N LEU A 193 -2.34 10.53 0.78
CA LEU A 193 -2.52 10.09 -0.61
C LEU A 193 -2.58 8.56 -0.72
N ALA A 194 -1.68 7.85 -0.03
CA ALA A 194 -1.67 6.39 0.00
C ALA A 194 -2.99 5.83 0.58
N SER A 195 -3.49 6.40 1.67
CA SER A 195 -4.75 5.97 2.29
C SER A 195 -5.95 6.13 1.36
N LEU A 196 -5.98 7.20 0.57
CA LEU A 196 -7.04 7.44 -0.42
C LEU A 196 -7.01 6.39 -1.54
N VAL A 197 -5.84 6.10 -2.11
CA VAL A 197 -5.70 5.07 -3.14
C VAL A 197 -6.09 3.70 -2.60
N ILE A 198 -5.59 3.32 -1.43
CA ILE A 198 -5.87 2.01 -0.82
C ILE A 198 -7.38 1.86 -0.53
N SER A 199 -8.00 2.84 0.12
CA SER A 199 -9.43 2.81 0.45
C SER A 199 -10.30 2.75 -0.81
N SER A 200 -9.95 3.52 -1.84
CA SER A 200 -10.69 3.53 -3.12
C SER A 200 -10.61 2.21 -3.85
N VAL A 201 -9.45 1.54 -3.82
CA VAL A 201 -9.32 0.20 -4.42
C VAL A 201 -10.04 -0.86 -3.58
N ILE A 202 -10.03 -0.77 -2.26
CA ILE A 202 -10.75 -1.75 -1.43
C ILE A 202 -12.26 -1.63 -1.66
N PHE A 203 -12.83 -0.42 -1.56
CA PHE A 203 -14.27 -0.22 -1.44
C PHE A 203 -14.95 0.46 -2.63
N ASN A 204 -14.24 0.69 -3.74
CA ASN A 204 -14.80 1.42 -4.88
C ASN A 204 -15.46 2.76 -4.49
N ILE A 205 -14.80 3.52 -3.62
CA ILE A 205 -15.32 4.77 -3.06
C ILE A 205 -15.43 5.82 -4.18
N ASP A 206 -16.55 6.55 -4.24
CA ASP A 206 -16.64 7.77 -5.05
C ASP A 206 -15.84 8.89 -4.41
N ILE A 207 -14.58 9.01 -4.83
CA ILE A 207 -13.63 9.97 -4.28
C ILE A 207 -13.99 11.45 -4.56
N ASN A 208 -14.95 11.73 -5.46
CA ASN A 208 -15.35 13.10 -5.79
C ASN A 208 -15.81 13.91 -4.58
N ASN A 209 -16.40 13.23 -3.60
CA ASN A 209 -16.95 13.85 -2.40
C ASN A 209 -15.98 13.81 -1.20
N TYR A 210 -14.75 13.37 -1.41
CA TYR A 210 -13.77 13.35 -0.33
C TYR A 210 -13.28 14.77 -0.02
N PHE A 211 -13.20 15.07 1.26
CA PHE A 211 -12.57 16.28 1.75
C PHE A 211 -11.85 16.02 3.07
N ASN A 212 -10.60 16.45 3.15
CA ASN A 212 -9.81 16.41 4.38
C ASN A 212 -9.61 17.85 4.88
N GLU A 213 -10.18 18.15 6.03
CA GLU A 213 -10.16 19.49 6.63
C GLU A 213 -8.76 19.97 7.01
N SER A 214 -7.81 19.04 7.20
CA SER A 214 -6.41 19.39 7.50
C SER A 214 -5.61 19.82 6.26
N LEU A 215 -6.18 19.69 5.05
CA LEU A 215 -5.55 20.06 3.79
C LEU A 215 -6.21 21.29 3.19
N SER A 216 -5.44 22.06 2.42
CA SER A 216 -6.04 23.13 1.60
C SER A 216 -7.01 22.54 0.58
N LYS A 217 -7.95 23.36 0.10
CA LYS A 217 -8.86 22.93 -0.96
C LYS A 217 -8.10 22.46 -2.21
N GLU A 218 -7.06 23.18 -2.59
CA GLU A 218 -6.22 22.87 -3.75
C GLU A 218 -5.58 21.48 -3.63
N ILE A 219 -5.00 21.14 -2.47
CA ILE A 219 -4.40 19.81 -2.25
C ILE A 219 -5.49 18.72 -2.29
N ASN A 220 -6.66 18.95 -1.70
CA ASN A 220 -7.79 18.02 -1.80
C ASN A 220 -8.18 17.76 -3.26
N ASP A 221 -8.35 18.81 -4.05
CA ASP A 221 -8.75 18.72 -5.47
C ASP A 221 -7.69 17.95 -6.28
N ILE A 222 -6.40 18.23 -6.07
CA ILE A 222 -5.29 17.52 -6.70
C ILE A 222 -5.28 16.04 -6.30
N PHE A 223 -5.44 15.71 -5.02
CA PHE A 223 -5.43 14.31 -4.57
C PHE A 223 -6.60 13.54 -5.16
N ILE A 224 -7.79 14.13 -5.23
CA ILE A 224 -8.97 13.53 -5.88
C ILE A 224 -8.67 13.24 -7.36
N GLU A 225 -8.11 14.20 -8.08
CA GLU A 225 -7.74 14.03 -9.50
C GLU A 225 -6.75 12.88 -9.67
N VAL A 226 -5.66 12.90 -8.88
CA VAL A 226 -4.59 11.89 -8.98
C VAL A 226 -5.10 10.50 -8.63
N VAL A 227 -5.90 10.36 -7.57
CA VAL A 227 -6.49 9.06 -7.20
C VAL A 227 -7.33 8.49 -8.34
N LYS A 228 -8.19 9.30 -8.99
CA LYS A 228 -8.99 8.87 -10.16
C LYS A 228 -8.16 8.35 -11.34
N ARG A 229 -6.95 8.86 -11.50
CA ARG A 229 -6.05 8.45 -12.61
C ARG A 229 -5.36 7.10 -12.35
N VAL A 230 -5.38 6.59 -11.13
CA VAL A 230 -4.62 5.39 -10.74
C VAL A 230 -5.45 4.21 -10.22
N ILE A 231 -6.77 4.42 -9.99
CA ILE A 231 -7.70 3.35 -9.55
C ILE A 231 -8.40 2.64 -10.70
#